data_80686c9032848f2d07be7c4e640c9423
#
_entry.id   80686c9032848f2d07be7c4e640c9423
#
_cell.length_a   1.000
_cell.length_b   1.000
_cell.length_c   1.000
_cell.angle_alpha   90.00
_cell.angle_beta   90.00
_cell.angle_gamma   90.00
#
_symmetry.space_group_name_H-M   'P 1'
#
loop_
_entity.id
_entity.type
_entity.pdbx_description
1 polymer ?
#
loop_
_entity_poly.entity_id
_entity_poly.type
_entity_poly.pdbx_seq_one_letter_code
_entity_poly.pdbx_strand_id
1 'polypeptide(L)'
;MKKKVFDEDYLSDFMYETEDELRSYSDSYESRARDRFIAYVDEIYNMGSADEFQKMYHADKVIVKKKNRRLMDYVEITAFKDRLEIISLNDEVTEGLIKITREEKGFDDIRRDPAKNLITVVFPEMDFNQILELADATIAKQKQYERTLNSVKMQTGQQLKSGIEKEYIEQVDAVKVSKEIEKIIDHYLTYSKILSTAKVIRLGRKIKPETPEDELIFARVDEVMWVYEDEPEDEPEEEVIEEEMVM
;
A
#
# COMPACT_ATOMS: atom_id res chain seq x y z
N MET A 1 -3.35 7.76 15.21
CA MET A 1 -2.43 8.33 14.19
C MET A 1 -2.43 7.41 13.00
N LYS A 2 -2.67 7.87 11.77
CA LYS A 2 -2.48 7.01 10.59
C LYS A 2 -1.00 6.69 10.48
N LYS A 3 -0.59 5.43 10.61
CA LYS A 3 0.77 4.99 10.32
C LYS A 3 1.08 5.40 8.88
N LYS A 4 2.18 6.11 8.65
CA LYS A 4 2.75 6.27 7.32
C LYS A 4 3.25 4.88 6.90
N VAL A 5 2.56 4.26 5.97
CA VAL A 5 2.91 2.94 5.44
C VAL A 5 4.21 2.98 4.62
N PHE A 6 4.54 4.15 4.09
CA PHE A 6 5.73 4.39 3.29
C PHE A 6 6.26 5.79 3.62
N ASP A 7 7.54 5.86 3.94
CA ASP A 7 8.24 7.13 4.06
C ASP A 7 8.73 7.54 2.68
N GLU A 8 8.32 8.74 2.22
CA GLU A 8 8.73 9.26 0.92
C GLU A 8 10.26 9.43 0.84
N ASP A 9 10.93 9.62 1.99
CA ASP A 9 12.39 9.71 2.09
C ASP A 9 13.10 8.37 1.79
N TYR A 10 12.36 7.25 1.78
CA TYR A 10 12.92 5.93 1.45
C TYR A 10 13.39 5.84 0.01
N LEU A 11 12.60 6.39 -0.92
CA LEU A 11 13.00 6.45 -2.31
C LEU A 11 13.97 7.62 -2.48
N SER A 12 15.26 7.30 -2.61
CA SER A 12 16.27 8.32 -2.89
C SER A 12 15.87 9.17 -4.08
N ASP A 13 16.02 10.49 -3.96
CA ASP A 13 15.69 11.40 -5.05
C ASP A 13 16.40 10.99 -6.33
N PHE A 14 15.68 11.10 -7.44
CA PHE A 14 16.28 10.84 -8.74
C PHE A 14 17.31 11.92 -9.06
N MET A 15 18.55 11.50 -9.39
CA MET A 15 19.64 12.42 -9.75
C MET A 15 19.53 12.79 -11.23
N TYR A 16 19.13 14.05 -11.50
CA TYR A 16 19.03 14.57 -12.86
C TYR A 16 20.41 14.83 -13.46
N GLU A 17 20.58 14.48 -14.72
CA GLU A 17 21.81 14.73 -15.49
C GLU A 17 21.61 15.86 -16.50
N THR A 18 20.37 16.24 -16.83
CA THR A 18 20.09 17.35 -17.74
C THR A 18 20.15 18.70 -17.03
N GLU A 19 20.43 19.75 -17.80
CA GLU A 19 20.44 21.13 -17.34
C GLU A 19 19.05 21.56 -16.84
N ASP A 20 18.99 22.49 -15.86
CA ASP A 20 17.76 22.92 -15.20
C ASP A 20 16.69 23.42 -16.20
N GLU A 21 17.11 24.08 -17.26
CA GLU A 21 16.22 24.60 -18.31
C GLU A 21 15.45 23.50 -19.05
N LEU A 22 16.01 22.29 -19.14
CA LEU A 22 15.43 21.15 -19.85
C LEU A 22 14.60 20.24 -18.94
N ARG A 23 14.67 20.42 -17.62
CA ARG A 23 14.05 19.51 -16.64
C ARG A 23 12.53 19.51 -16.64
N SER A 24 11.86 20.51 -17.15
CA SER A 24 10.40 20.64 -17.02
C SER A 24 9.61 19.39 -17.47
N TYR A 25 10.09 18.68 -18.49
CA TYR A 25 9.48 17.43 -18.94
C TYR A 25 9.86 16.26 -18.05
N SER A 26 11.13 16.14 -17.65
CA SER A 26 11.63 15.07 -16.79
C SER A 26 11.01 15.16 -15.40
N ASP A 27 10.94 16.36 -14.81
CA ASP A 27 10.29 16.63 -13.52
C ASP A 27 8.81 16.27 -13.56
N SER A 28 8.11 16.68 -14.63
CA SER A 28 6.70 16.33 -14.79
C SER A 28 6.47 14.83 -14.94
N TYR A 29 7.43 14.12 -15.56
CA TYR A 29 7.38 12.67 -15.67
C TYR A 29 7.69 12.01 -14.30
N GLU A 30 8.76 12.43 -13.65
CA GLU A 30 9.20 11.89 -12.36
C GLU A 30 8.11 12.05 -11.30
N SER A 31 7.54 13.25 -11.15
CA SER A 31 6.44 13.51 -10.20
C SER A 31 5.26 12.55 -10.42
N ARG A 32 4.85 12.33 -11.67
CA ARG A 32 3.75 11.40 -11.97
C ARG A 32 4.14 9.93 -11.72
N ALA A 33 5.41 9.57 -11.98
CA ALA A 33 5.91 8.23 -11.70
C ALA A 33 5.97 7.98 -10.20
N ARG A 34 6.42 8.95 -9.40
CA ARG A 34 6.46 8.94 -7.94
C ARG A 34 5.06 8.78 -7.34
N ASP A 35 4.10 9.59 -7.76
CA ASP A 35 2.71 9.48 -7.29
C ASP A 35 2.13 8.07 -7.53
N ARG A 36 2.41 7.49 -8.70
CA ARG A 36 1.97 6.13 -9.02
C ARG A 36 2.73 5.07 -8.23
N PHE A 37 3.99 5.33 -7.90
CA PHE A 37 4.80 4.45 -7.08
C PHE A 37 4.28 4.42 -5.64
N ILE A 38 4.01 5.56 -5.03
CA ILE A 38 3.44 5.64 -3.69
C ILE A 38 2.12 4.88 -3.60
N ALA A 39 1.22 5.08 -4.58
CA ALA A 39 -0.04 4.34 -4.63
C ALA A 39 0.17 2.82 -4.78
N TYR A 40 1.17 2.40 -5.56
CA TYR A 40 1.55 1.01 -5.73
C TYR A 40 2.11 0.40 -4.44
N VAL A 41 2.96 1.12 -3.70
CA VAL A 41 3.51 0.68 -2.41
C VAL A 41 2.39 0.48 -1.40
N ASP A 42 1.49 1.46 -1.27
CA ASP A 42 0.34 1.36 -0.38
C ASP A 42 -0.54 0.15 -0.72
N GLU A 43 -0.76 -0.11 -2.00
CA GLU A 43 -1.56 -1.23 -2.46
C GLU A 43 -0.91 -2.58 -2.11
N ILE A 44 0.39 -2.75 -2.43
CA ILE A 44 1.14 -3.99 -2.11
C ILE A 44 1.27 -4.20 -0.61
N TYR A 45 1.58 -3.15 0.14
CA TYR A 45 1.70 -3.25 1.60
C TYR A 45 0.41 -3.77 2.22
N ASN A 46 -0.73 -3.19 1.84
CA ASN A 46 -2.02 -3.53 2.42
C ASN A 46 -2.55 -4.90 1.97
N MET A 47 -2.02 -5.50 0.90
CA MET A 47 -2.47 -6.82 0.45
C MET A 47 -2.27 -7.89 1.54
N GLY A 48 -3.38 -8.53 1.95
CA GLY A 48 -3.39 -9.54 3.02
C GLY A 48 -3.14 -8.99 4.42
N SER A 49 -3.25 -7.68 4.62
CA SER A 49 -3.14 -7.03 5.92
C SER A 49 -4.51 -6.78 6.54
N ALA A 50 -4.52 -6.48 7.84
CA ALA A 50 -5.72 -6.09 8.56
C ALA A 50 -6.41 -4.85 7.96
N ASP A 51 -5.65 -3.92 7.38
CA ASP A 51 -6.18 -2.73 6.72
C ASP A 51 -6.97 -3.06 5.44
N GLU A 52 -6.60 -4.12 4.73
CA GLU A 52 -7.39 -4.62 3.60
C GLU A 52 -8.75 -5.14 4.07
N PHE A 53 -8.77 -5.91 5.16
CA PHE A 53 -10.02 -6.38 5.76
C PHE A 53 -10.90 -5.25 6.27
N GLN A 54 -10.32 -4.19 6.84
CA GLN A 54 -11.07 -2.99 7.21
C GLN A 54 -11.77 -2.37 5.99
N LYS A 55 -11.10 -2.27 4.85
CA LYS A 55 -11.65 -1.70 3.62
C LYS A 55 -12.87 -2.48 3.08
N MET A 56 -12.96 -3.78 3.39
CA MET A 56 -14.09 -4.62 2.97
C MET A 56 -15.45 -4.12 3.50
N TYR A 57 -15.45 -3.35 4.60
CA TYR A 57 -16.68 -2.81 5.20
C TYR A 57 -17.10 -1.44 4.65
N HIS A 58 -16.26 -0.77 3.85
CA HIS A 58 -16.53 0.61 3.40
C HIS A 58 -17.77 0.75 2.51
N ALA A 59 -18.13 -0.29 1.75
CA ALA A 59 -19.28 -0.29 0.85
C ALA A 59 -20.57 -0.80 1.52
N ASP A 60 -20.47 -1.38 2.72
CA ASP A 60 -21.56 -2.07 3.37
C ASP A 60 -22.63 -1.12 3.93
N LYS A 61 -23.84 -1.64 4.02
CA LYS A 61 -25.00 -0.91 4.52
C LYS A 61 -25.69 -1.71 5.63
N VAL A 62 -26.12 -1.00 6.65
CA VAL A 62 -26.92 -1.55 7.75
C VAL A 62 -28.30 -0.93 7.78
N ILE A 63 -29.26 -1.66 8.32
CA ILE A 63 -30.62 -1.15 8.53
C ILE A 63 -30.65 -0.49 9.92
N VAL A 64 -30.87 0.83 9.93
CA VAL A 64 -31.04 1.60 11.17
C VAL A 64 -32.39 2.31 11.09
N LYS A 65 -33.26 2.07 12.07
CA LYS A 65 -34.63 2.63 12.12
C LYS A 65 -35.40 2.36 10.80
N LYS A 66 -35.33 1.14 10.30
CA LYS A 66 -35.96 0.68 9.04
C LYS A 66 -35.47 1.38 7.76
N LYS A 67 -34.29 2.00 7.79
CA LYS A 67 -33.66 2.64 6.62
C LYS A 67 -32.26 2.11 6.39
N ASN A 68 -31.91 1.85 5.12
CA ASN A 68 -30.55 1.50 4.75
C ASN A 68 -29.62 2.70 4.96
N ARG A 69 -28.53 2.51 5.72
CA ARG A 69 -27.51 3.50 6.02
C ARG A 69 -26.14 2.92 5.73
N ARG A 70 -25.16 3.77 5.46
CA ARG A 70 -23.77 3.30 5.31
C ARG A 70 -23.27 2.81 6.66
N LEU A 71 -22.65 1.64 6.69
CA LEU A 71 -22.11 1.04 7.91
C LEU A 71 -21.10 1.98 8.59
N MET A 72 -20.18 2.55 7.80
CA MET A 72 -19.12 3.43 8.30
C MET A 72 -19.59 4.70 9.03
N ASP A 73 -20.86 5.09 8.87
CA ASP A 73 -21.43 6.23 9.61
C ASP A 73 -21.78 5.86 11.07
N TYR A 74 -21.75 4.56 11.41
CA TYR A 74 -22.23 4.01 12.69
C TYR A 74 -21.21 3.14 13.42
N VAL A 75 -20.02 2.95 12.85
CA VAL A 75 -18.98 2.11 13.41
C VAL A 75 -17.62 2.80 13.34
N GLU A 76 -16.78 2.52 14.33
CA GLU A 76 -15.37 2.81 14.32
C GLU A 76 -14.62 1.49 14.23
N ILE A 77 -13.75 1.35 13.22
CA ILE A 77 -13.01 0.12 12.95
C ILE A 77 -11.53 0.39 13.19
N THR A 78 -10.95 -0.37 14.09
CA THR A 78 -9.50 -0.38 14.35
C THR A 78 -8.92 -1.71 13.89
N ALA A 79 -7.92 -1.65 13.02
CA ALA A 79 -7.23 -2.82 12.51
C ALA A 79 -6.01 -3.15 13.37
N PHE A 80 -5.92 -4.40 13.82
CA PHE A 80 -4.76 -5.00 14.48
C PHE A 80 -4.21 -6.11 13.58
N LYS A 81 -3.03 -6.59 13.88
CA LYS A 81 -2.34 -7.61 13.06
C LYS A 81 -3.17 -8.88 12.84
N ASP A 82 -3.89 -9.32 13.85
CA ASP A 82 -4.60 -10.60 13.92
C ASP A 82 -6.12 -10.45 13.97
N ARG A 83 -6.65 -9.22 14.09
CA ARG A 83 -8.07 -8.98 14.29
C ARG A 83 -8.49 -7.57 13.88
N LEU A 84 -9.80 -7.40 13.70
CA LEU A 84 -10.44 -6.08 13.70
C LEU A 84 -11.20 -5.88 15.01
N GLU A 85 -11.09 -4.71 15.58
CA GLU A 85 -11.94 -4.24 16.66
C GLU A 85 -12.91 -3.20 16.11
N ILE A 86 -14.21 -3.49 16.23
CA ILE A 86 -15.26 -2.67 15.66
C ILE A 86 -16.20 -2.22 16.77
N ILE A 87 -16.22 -0.92 17.04
CA ILE A 87 -17.12 -0.30 18.01
C ILE A 87 -18.33 0.22 17.26
N SER A 88 -19.53 -0.17 17.67
CA SER A 88 -20.79 0.25 17.07
C SER A 88 -21.54 1.24 17.96
N LEU A 89 -22.32 2.16 17.34
CA LEU A 89 -23.06 3.17 18.08
C LEU A 89 -24.27 2.60 18.83
N ASN A 90 -24.82 1.45 18.41
CA ASN A 90 -25.96 0.83 19.07
C ASN A 90 -26.12 -0.65 18.71
N ASP A 91 -26.94 -1.37 19.47
CA ASP A 91 -27.15 -2.83 19.31
C ASP A 91 -27.76 -3.21 17.94
N GLU A 92 -28.63 -2.39 17.35
CA GLU A 92 -29.24 -2.67 16.04
C GLU A 92 -28.14 -2.74 14.95
N VAL A 93 -27.17 -1.82 15.01
CA VAL A 93 -26.01 -1.83 14.13
C VAL A 93 -25.12 -3.02 14.42
N THR A 94 -24.90 -3.35 15.69
CA THR A 94 -24.09 -4.50 16.13
C THR A 94 -24.61 -5.81 15.53
N GLU A 95 -25.91 -6.05 15.60
CA GLU A 95 -26.53 -7.26 15.03
C GLU A 95 -26.40 -7.31 13.51
N GLY A 96 -26.65 -6.18 12.85
CA GLY A 96 -26.46 -6.05 11.41
C GLY A 96 -25.01 -6.31 10.97
N LEU A 97 -24.06 -5.77 11.72
CA LEU A 97 -22.63 -5.94 11.47
C LEU A 97 -22.21 -7.42 11.66
N ILE A 98 -22.64 -8.09 12.72
CA ILE A 98 -22.34 -9.51 12.95
C ILE A 98 -22.86 -10.36 11.77
N LYS A 99 -24.06 -10.04 11.28
CA LYS A 99 -24.65 -10.73 10.14
C LYS A 99 -23.82 -10.53 8.88
N ILE A 100 -23.47 -9.29 8.53
CA ILE A 100 -22.61 -8.96 7.38
C ILE A 100 -21.27 -9.69 7.49
N THR A 101 -20.63 -9.60 8.66
CA THR A 101 -19.30 -10.20 8.91
C THR A 101 -19.34 -11.72 8.72
N ARG A 102 -20.37 -12.39 9.20
CA ARG A 102 -20.50 -13.86 9.09
C ARG A 102 -20.96 -14.30 7.72
N GLU A 103 -22.09 -13.73 7.22
CA GLU A 103 -22.76 -14.24 6.03
C GLU A 103 -22.12 -13.73 4.72
N GLU A 104 -21.60 -12.48 4.71
CA GLU A 104 -21.08 -11.86 3.50
C GLU A 104 -19.56 -11.88 3.42
N LYS A 105 -18.87 -11.79 4.59
CA LYS A 105 -17.41 -11.78 4.64
C LYS A 105 -16.81 -13.13 5.02
N GLY A 106 -17.63 -14.06 5.58
CA GLY A 106 -17.17 -15.41 5.89
C GLY A 106 -16.27 -15.54 7.13
N PHE A 107 -16.30 -14.57 8.04
CA PHE A 107 -15.58 -14.67 9.30
C PHE A 107 -16.44 -15.34 10.36
N ASP A 108 -15.96 -16.43 10.95
CA ASP A 108 -16.69 -17.22 11.94
C ASP A 108 -16.31 -16.86 13.39
N ASP A 109 -15.04 -16.51 13.67
CA ASP A 109 -14.60 -16.13 15.03
C ASP A 109 -14.91 -14.66 15.32
N ILE A 110 -16.14 -14.44 15.75
CA ILE A 110 -16.66 -13.12 16.10
C ILE A 110 -16.96 -13.11 17.60
N ARG A 111 -16.23 -12.28 18.36
CA ARG A 111 -16.41 -12.09 19.79
C ARG A 111 -17.11 -10.78 20.06
N ARG A 112 -18.13 -10.78 20.93
CA ARG A 112 -18.88 -9.59 21.30
C ARG A 112 -18.65 -9.23 22.75
N ASP A 113 -18.34 -7.97 23.02
CA ASP A 113 -18.41 -7.36 24.35
C ASP A 113 -19.60 -6.39 24.39
N PRO A 114 -20.74 -6.80 24.96
CA PRO A 114 -21.94 -5.96 25.00
C PRO A 114 -21.76 -4.69 25.85
N ALA A 115 -20.88 -4.71 26.84
CA ALA A 115 -20.65 -3.56 27.73
C ALA A 115 -20.02 -2.37 26.99
N LYS A 116 -19.23 -2.67 25.95
CA LYS A 116 -18.50 -1.68 25.16
C LYS A 116 -19.08 -1.50 23.75
N ASN A 117 -20.14 -2.23 23.40
CA ASN A 117 -20.62 -2.36 22.00
C ASN A 117 -19.49 -2.71 21.02
N LEU A 118 -18.53 -3.50 21.50
CA LEU A 118 -17.34 -3.89 20.78
C LEU A 118 -17.54 -5.28 20.16
N ILE A 119 -17.17 -5.41 18.90
CA ILE A 119 -17.04 -6.69 18.21
C ILE A 119 -15.57 -6.86 17.84
N THR A 120 -15.01 -8.00 18.19
CA THR A 120 -13.69 -8.43 17.76
C THR A 120 -13.86 -9.50 16.70
N VAL A 121 -13.36 -9.25 15.50
CA VAL A 121 -13.33 -10.21 14.40
C VAL A 121 -11.90 -10.74 14.30
N VAL A 122 -11.70 -12.00 14.62
CA VAL A 122 -10.39 -12.63 14.57
C VAL A 122 -10.15 -13.18 13.17
N PHE A 123 -8.99 -12.91 12.59
CA PHE A 123 -8.62 -13.43 11.27
C PHE A 123 -8.15 -14.87 11.38
N PRO A 124 -8.62 -15.75 10.48
CA PRO A 124 -8.03 -17.07 10.37
C PRO A 124 -6.60 -16.97 9.86
N GLU A 125 -5.73 -17.85 10.31
CA GLU A 125 -4.41 -18.00 9.70
C GLU A 125 -4.59 -18.36 8.21
N MET A 126 -3.84 -17.66 7.34
CA MET A 126 -3.88 -17.94 5.90
C MET A 126 -3.35 -19.34 5.62
N ASP A 127 -4.10 -20.11 4.86
CA ASP A 127 -3.63 -21.39 4.37
C ASP A 127 -2.57 -21.25 3.26
N PHE A 128 -1.91 -22.36 2.93
CA PHE A 128 -0.84 -22.35 1.92
C PHE A 128 -1.33 -21.86 0.54
N ASN A 129 -2.57 -22.18 0.15
CA ASN A 129 -3.10 -21.78 -1.15
C ASN A 129 -3.40 -20.27 -1.17
N GLN A 130 -3.95 -19.73 -0.08
CA GLN A 130 -4.17 -18.29 0.07
C GLN A 130 -2.86 -17.50 0.02
N ILE A 131 -1.80 -18.02 0.65
CA ILE A 131 -0.44 -17.43 0.57
C ILE A 131 0.07 -17.43 -0.87
N LEU A 132 -0.11 -18.52 -1.62
CA LEU A 132 0.30 -18.59 -3.02
C LEU A 132 -0.49 -17.61 -3.90
N GLU A 133 -1.81 -17.55 -3.74
CA GLU A 133 -2.67 -16.62 -4.47
C GLU A 133 -2.27 -15.16 -4.19
N LEU A 134 -1.98 -14.82 -2.94
CA LEU A 134 -1.54 -13.49 -2.55
C LEU A 134 -0.16 -13.15 -3.16
N ALA A 135 0.76 -14.10 -3.19
CA ALA A 135 2.06 -13.93 -3.83
C ALA A 135 1.92 -13.71 -5.35
N ASP A 136 1.06 -14.48 -6.03
CA ASP A 136 0.79 -14.31 -7.45
C ASP A 136 0.08 -12.97 -7.75
N ALA A 137 -0.85 -12.56 -6.89
CA ALA A 137 -1.49 -11.26 -6.98
C ALA A 137 -0.48 -10.11 -6.81
N THR A 138 0.49 -10.24 -5.89
CA THR A 138 1.59 -9.28 -5.71
C THR A 138 2.41 -9.10 -7.00
N ILE A 139 2.78 -10.20 -7.65
CA ILE A 139 3.51 -10.19 -8.93
C ILE A 139 2.65 -9.56 -10.04
N ALA A 140 1.36 -9.87 -10.08
CA ALA A 140 0.44 -9.29 -11.06
C ALA A 140 0.30 -7.77 -10.90
N LYS A 141 0.28 -7.27 -9.66
CA LYS A 141 0.27 -5.84 -9.34
C LYS A 141 1.54 -5.13 -9.80
N GLN A 142 2.70 -5.74 -9.60
CA GLN A 142 3.96 -5.19 -10.11
C GLN A 142 3.93 -5.03 -11.63
N LYS A 143 3.44 -6.04 -12.37
CA LYS A 143 3.28 -5.96 -13.82
C LYS A 143 2.24 -4.91 -14.26
N GLN A 144 1.21 -4.69 -13.47
CA GLN A 144 0.23 -3.64 -13.71
C GLN A 144 0.85 -2.25 -13.53
N TYR A 145 1.67 -2.07 -12.49
CA TYR A 145 2.41 -0.84 -12.24
C TYR A 145 3.37 -0.53 -13.40
N GLU A 146 4.13 -1.50 -13.90
CA GLU A 146 5.00 -1.37 -15.08
C GLU A 146 4.22 -0.86 -16.31
N ARG A 147 3.04 -1.41 -16.59
CA ARG A 147 2.17 -0.93 -17.68
C ARG A 147 1.73 0.50 -17.47
N THR A 148 1.48 0.90 -16.22
CA THR A 148 1.09 2.27 -15.87
C THR A 148 2.23 3.25 -16.15
N LEU A 149 3.47 2.92 -15.78
CA LEU A 149 4.65 3.74 -16.09
C LEU A 149 4.86 3.88 -17.60
N ASN A 150 4.71 2.80 -18.36
CA ASN A 150 4.80 2.85 -19.82
C ASN A 150 3.71 3.75 -20.43
N SER A 151 2.51 3.78 -19.87
CA SER A 151 1.46 4.72 -20.30
C SER A 151 1.86 6.18 -20.05
N VAL A 152 2.44 6.48 -18.89
CA VAL A 152 2.96 7.83 -18.58
C VAL A 152 4.09 8.21 -19.56
N LYS A 153 5.01 7.26 -19.86
CA LYS A 153 6.07 7.45 -20.89
C LYS A 153 5.51 7.87 -22.23
N MET A 154 4.47 7.17 -22.71
CA MET A 154 3.83 7.50 -23.98
C MET A 154 3.26 8.92 -24.00
N GLN A 155 2.60 9.36 -22.93
CA GLN A 155 2.05 10.70 -22.80
C GLN A 155 3.14 11.77 -22.85
N THR A 156 4.25 11.55 -22.11
CA THR A 156 5.37 12.49 -22.11
C THR A 156 6.08 12.52 -23.46
N GLY A 157 6.22 11.39 -24.14
CA GLY A 157 6.74 11.33 -25.51
C GLY A 157 5.90 12.14 -26.51
N GLN A 158 4.57 12.12 -26.37
CA GLN A 158 3.68 12.96 -27.17
C GLN A 158 3.86 14.46 -26.86
N GLN A 159 4.06 14.82 -25.58
CA GLN A 159 4.34 16.20 -25.17
C GLN A 159 5.68 16.70 -25.74
N LEU A 160 6.73 15.87 -25.67
CA LEU A 160 8.04 16.18 -26.26
C LEU A 160 7.92 16.39 -27.78
N LYS A 161 7.21 15.49 -28.48
CA LYS A 161 6.97 15.64 -29.92
C LYS A 161 6.25 16.96 -30.26
N SER A 162 5.19 17.28 -29.51
CA SER A 162 4.48 18.54 -29.65
C SER A 162 5.36 19.75 -29.34
N GLY A 163 6.29 19.63 -28.37
CA GLY A 163 7.26 20.67 -28.06
C GLY A 163 8.23 20.95 -29.20
N ILE A 164 8.72 19.89 -29.87
CA ILE A 164 9.58 20.00 -31.07
C ILE A 164 8.80 20.67 -32.22
N GLU A 165 7.58 20.20 -32.50
CA GLU A 165 6.72 20.74 -33.58
C GLU A 165 6.39 22.23 -33.39
N LYS A 166 6.35 22.70 -32.14
CA LYS A 166 6.09 24.11 -31.79
C LYS A 166 7.35 24.92 -31.52
N GLU A 167 8.51 24.34 -31.78
CA GLU A 167 9.82 25.01 -31.60
C GLU A 167 10.08 25.43 -30.12
N TYR A 168 9.47 24.75 -29.15
CA TYR A 168 9.72 24.99 -27.70
C TYR A 168 10.94 24.24 -27.17
N ILE A 169 11.35 23.18 -27.84
CA ILE A 169 12.53 22.37 -27.50
C ILE A 169 13.22 21.92 -28.78
N GLU A 170 14.55 21.97 -28.78
CA GLU A 170 15.34 21.47 -29.89
C GLU A 170 15.35 19.94 -29.94
N GLN A 171 15.49 19.34 -31.10
CA GLN A 171 15.51 17.91 -31.29
C GLN A 171 16.63 17.21 -30.46
N VAL A 172 17.80 17.87 -30.38
CA VAL A 172 18.96 17.35 -29.61
C VAL A 172 18.63 17.28 -28.12
N ASP A 173 17.97 18.31 -27.59
CA ASP A 173 17.60 18.38 -26.17
C ASP A 173 16.45 17.43 -25.84
N ALA A 174 15.50 17.27 -26.74
CA ALA A 174 14.45 16.27 -26.61
C ALA A 174 15.01 14.84 -26.51
N VAL A 175 16.12 14.53 -27.18
CA VAL A 175 16.81 13.23 -27.05
C VAL A 175 17.44 13.08 -25.66
N LYS A 176 18.07 14.15 -25.10
CA LYS A 176 18.62 14.12 -23.74
C LYS A 176 17.51 13.86 -22.71
N VAL A 177 16.42 14.62 -22.80
CA VAL A 177 15.24 14.45 -21.93
C VAL A 177 14.65 13.05 -22.05
N SER A 178 14.55 12.49 -23.27
CA SER A 178 14.04 11.13 -23.46
C SER A 178 14.89 10.07 -22.76
N LYS A 179 16.22 10.21 -22.82
CA LYS A 179 17.14 9.30 -22.12
C LYS A 179 17.03 9.43 -20.62
N GLU A 180 16.83 10.64 -20.10
CA GLU A 180 16.59 10.86 -18.67
C GLU A 180 15.30 10.23 -18.20
N ILE A 181 14.22 10.37 -19.00
CA ILE A 181 12.94 9.68 -18.72
C ILE A 181 13.13 8.15 -18.67
N GLU A 182 13.96 7.57 -19.51
CA GLU A 182 14.27 6.14 -19.46
C GLU A 182 14.97 5.77 -18.15
N LYS A 183 15.90 6.57 -17.66
CA LYS A 183 16.54 6.36 -16.35
C LYS A 183 15.55 6.47 -15.19
N ILE A 184 14.62 7.43 -15.24
CA ILE A 184 13.55 7.55 -14.25
C ILE A 184 12.69 6.29 -14.24
N ILE A 185 12.34 5.76 -15.40
CA ILE A 185 11.56 4.52 -15.50
C ILE A 185 12.31 3.37 -14.84
N ASP A 186 13.56 3.17 -15.21
CA ASP A 186 14.39 2.07 -14.69
C ASP A 186 14.53 2.18 -13.15
N HIS A 187 14.68 3.40 -12.63
CA HIS A 187 14.70 3.66 -11.19
C HIS A 187 13.44 3.13 -10.49
N TYR A 188 12.26 3.58 -10.90
CA TYR A 188 10.99 3.18 -10.28
C TYR A 188 10.64 1.72 -10.54
N LEU A 189 10.96 1.17 -11.71
CA LEU A 189 10.74 -0.25 -12.01
C LEU A 189 11.60 -1.15 -11.13
N THR A 190 12.87 -0.79 -10.95
CA THR A 190 13.78 -1.53 -10.08
C THR A 190 13.24 -1.59 -8.66
N TYR A 191 12.86 -0.45 -8.07
CA TYR A 191 12.27 -0.43 -6.73
C TYR A 191 10.96 -1.20 -6.65
N SER A 192 10.10 -1.12 -7.66
CA SER A 192 8.85 -1.89 -7.69
C SER A 192 9.08 -3.40 -7.68
N LYS A 193 10.12 -3.87 -8.39
CA LYS A 193 10.52 -5.28 -8.39
C LYS A 193 11.10 -5.70 -7.04
N ILE A 194 11.97 -4.86 -6.42
CA ILE A 194 12.53 -5.12 -5.10
C ILE A 194 11.41 -5.27 -4.06
N LEU A 195 10.46 -4.32 -4.01
CA LEU A 195 9.34 -4.34 -3.07
C LEU A 195 8.43 -5.56 -3.25
N SER A 196 8.07 -5.89 -4.50
CA SER A 196 7.24 -7.07 -4.76
C SER A 196 7.95 -8.37 -4.38
N THR A 197 9.26 -8.47 -4.65
CA THR A 197 10.08 -9.63 -4.28
C THR A 197 10.16 -9.76 -2.76
N ALA A 198 10.42 -8.67 -2.04
CA ALA A 198 10.43 -8.61 -0.58
C ALA A 198 9.09 -9.08 0.02
N LYS A 199 7.96 -8.57 -0.50
CA LYS A 199 6.62 -9.00 -0.07
C LYS A 199 6.40 -10.49 -0.26
N VAL A 200 6.77 -11.03 -1.42
CA VAL A 200 6.60 -12.46 -1.71
C VAL A 200 7.48 -13.35 -0.82
N ILE A 201 8.72 -12.92 -0.52
CA ILE A 201 9.61 -13.62 0.43
C ILE A 201 9.01 -13.58 1.83
N ARG A 202 8.49 -12.44 2.28
CA ARG A 202 7.83 -12.31 3.58
C ARG A 202 6.61 -13.21 3.72
N LEU A 203 5.86 -13.42 2.65
CA LEU A 203 4.76 -14.39 2.61
C LEU A 203 5.23 -15.85 2.71
N GLY A 204 6.54 -16.10 2.77
CA GLY A 204 7.13 -17.43 2.91
C GLY A 204 7.30 -18.19 1.59
N ARG A 205 7.04 -17.57 0.44
CA ARG A 205 7.28 -18.20 -0.86
C ARG A 205 8.78 -18.18 -1.18
N LYS A 206 9.34 -19.35 -1.43
CA LYS A 206 10.73 -19.48 -1.89
C LYS A 206 10.82 -19.12 -3.36
N ILE A 207 11.45 -18.01 -3.68
CA ILE A 207 11.78 -17.58 -5.04
C ILE A 207 13.28 -17.81 -5.25
N LYS A 208 13.65 -18.22 -6.46
CA LYS A 208 15.06 -18.28 -6.87
C LYS A 208 15.26 -17.31 -8.03
N PRO A 209 16.38 -16.56 -8.05
CA PRO A 209 16.71 -15.75 -9.20
C PRO A 209 16.92 -16.65 -10.43
N GLU A 210 16.32 -16.29 -11.55
CA GLU A 210 16.44 -17.01 -12.81
C GLU A 210 17.36 -16.28 -13.80
N THR A 211 17.52 -14.97 -13.60
CA THR A 211 18.33 -14.11 -14.46
C THR A 211 19.36 -13.31 -13.64
N PRO A 212 20.46 -12.81 -14.26
CA PRO A 212 21.38 -11.92 -13.58
C PRO A 212 20.72 -10.62 -13.03
N GLU A 213 19.63 -10.16 -13.70
CA GLU A 213 18.85 -9.01 -13.22
C GLU A 213 18.11 -9.38 -11.92
N ASP A 214 17.55 -10.59 -11.84
CA ASP A 214 16.90 -11.07 -10.61
C ASP A 214 17.91 -11.17 -9.45
N GLU A 215 19.14 -11.62 -9.71
CA GLU A 215 20.19 -11.67 -8.67
C GLU A 215 20.46 -10.28 -8.07
N LEU A 216 20.49 -9.23 -8.92
CA LEU A 216 20.66 -7.84 -8.45
C LEU A 216 19.44 -7.38 -7.63
N ILE A 217 18.22 -7.75 -8.03
CA ILE A 217 17.01 -7.45 -7.27
C ILE A 217 17.05 -8.14 -5.90
N PHE A 218 17.39 -9.44 -5.88
CA PHE A 218 17.48 -10.22 -4.63
C PHE A 218 18.52 -9.66 -3.66
N ALA A 219 19.67 -9.21 -4.17
CA ALA A 219 20.73 -8.61 -3.34
C ALA A 219 20.26 -7.32 -2.60
N ARG A 220 19.21 -6.69 -3.09
CA ARG A 220 18.67 -5.42 -2.56
C ARG A 220 17.38 -5.57 -1.77
N VAL A 221 16.86 -6.78 -1.62
CA VAL A 221 15.59 -7.03 -0.91
C VAL A 221 15.64 -6.50 0.52
N ASP A 222 16.77 -6.65 1.20
CA ASP A 222 16.94 -6.20 2.59
C ASP A 222 16.82 -4.68 2.74
N GLU A 223 17.07 -3.91 1.66
CA GLU A 223 16.90 -2.44 1.67
C GLU A 223 15.45 -2.01 1.93
N VAL A 224 14.49 -2.88 1.63
CA VAL A 224 13.06 -2.57 1.70
C VAL A 224 12.28 -3.47 2.66
N MET A 225 12.93 -4.42 3.32
CA MET A 225 12.21 -5.35 4.21
C MET A 225 11.51 -4.64 5.36
N TRP A 226 12.07 -3.54 5.84
CA TRP A 226 11.47 -2.72 6.90
C TRP A 226 10.08 -2.16 6.53
N VAL A 227 9.79 -1.94 5.24
CA VAL A 227 8.47 -1.47 4.76
C VAL A 227 7.37 -2.45 5.18
N TYR A 228 7.70 -3.72 5.34
CA TYR A 228 6.78 -4.79 5.71
C TYR A 228 6.93 -5.25 7.16
N GLU A 229 7.87 -4.67 7.91
CA GLU A 229 7.99 -4.95 9.32
C GLU A 229 6.85 -4.27 10.07
N ASP A 230 6.17 -5.03 10.91
CA ASP A 230 5.22 -4.45 11.83
C ASP A 230 6.04 -3.61 12.83
N GLU A 231 5.69 -2.34 13.01
CA GLU A 231 6.25 -1.58 14.13
C GLU A 231 5.98 -2.38 15.42
N PRO A 232 6.97 -2.50 16.32
CA PRO A 232 6.69 -3.06 17.62
C PRO A 232 5.50 -2.31 18.22
N GLU A 233 4.51 -3.04 18.72
CA GLU A 233 3.43 -2.43 19.49
C GLU A 233 4.12 -1.60 20.57
N ASP A 234 3.88 -0.29 20.59
CA ASP A 234 4.31 0.55 21.71
C ASP A 234 3.77 -0.15 22.97
N GLU A 235 4.66 -0.78 23.72
CA GLU A 235 4.29 -1.29 25.05
C GLU A 235 3.67 -0.10 25.77
N PRO A 236 2.46 -0.24 26.33
CA PRO A 236 1.84 0.87 27.03
C PRO A 236 2.86 1.34 28.06
N GLU A 237 3.28 2.60 27.96
CA GLU A 237 4.13 3.22 28.97
C GLU A 237 3.49 2.89 30.32
N GLU A 238 4.14 2.00 31.10
CA GLU A 238 3.73 1.78 32.47
C GLU A 238 3.78 3.14 33.15
N GLU A 239 2.61 3.74 33.38
CA GLU A 239 2.50 4.90 34.26
C GLU A 239 3.11 4.51 35.60
N VAL A 240 4.35 4.93 35.79
CA VAL A 240 5.01 4.85 37.09
C VAL A 240 4.19 5.73 38.03
N ILE A 241 3.25 5.11 38.71
CA ILE A 241 2.55 5.74 39.83
C ILE A 241 3.60 5.94 40.93
N GLU A 242 4.22 7.12 40.95
CA GLU A 242 4.99 7.57 42.08
C GLU A 242 4.02 7.69 43.26
N GLU A 243 3.97 6.64 44.08
CA GLU A 243 3.38 6.76 45.43
C GLU A 243 4.19 7.79 46.22
N GLU A 244 3.72 9.04 46.23
CA GLU A 244 4.16 10.00 47.23
C GLU A 244 3.85 9.43 48.62
N MET A 245 4.88 8.91 49.24
CA MET A 245 4.85 8.60 50.70
C MET A 245 4.77 9.92 51.45
N VAL A 246 3.55 10.29 51.84
CA VAL A 246 3.34 11.33 52.84
C VAL A 246 3.72 10.78 54.20
N MET A 247 4.80 11.32 54.76
CA MET A 247 5.14 11.18 56.18
C MET A 247 4.39 12.22 57.02
#